data_087ef5e9f0cb849734aec845d7661788
#
_entry.id   087ef5e9f0cb849734aec845d7661788
#
_cell.length_a   1.000
_cell.length_b   1.000
_cell.length_c   1.000
_cell.angle_alpha   90.00
_cell.angle_beta   90.00
_cell.angle_gamma   90.00
#
_symmetry.space_group_name_H-M   'P 1'
#
loop_
_entity.id
_entity.type
_entity.pdbx_description
1 polymer ?
#
loop_
_entity_poly.entity_id
_entity_poly.type
_entity_poly.pdbx_seq_one_letter_code
_entity_poly.pdbx_strand_id
1 'polypeptide(L)'
;MMETRDQVGDARSLKEAFRERLRGEVAEAGTESGGLRWGKVAAEIRKSDFYRKARHVLVPPSGPFFQVRLNALMDRKRLTVPSPGMQSGFQHFDPNRMAQRDLIDLARLRQPGTVLTRASYSSTLEPPIDLVIGEALCGAEDGGLIGDGKGHLDLSCAILRALGWLDGRARILAVVGKRSVVPFCPQEDHDVKAHGIITPDGWFRTGEDRAPVKEIQWEKLGLRRIRRNEVLFFIASRDGRSFP
;
A
#
# COMPACT_ATOMS: atom_id res chain seq x y z
N MET A 1 16.77 -2.61 -29.77
CA MET A 1 15.59 -3.23 -29.07
C MET A 1 15.97 -4.50 -28.26
N MET A 2 17.28 -4.73 -27.97
CA MET A 2 17.77 -5.86 -27.13
C MET A 2 18.22 -5.44 -25.72
N GLU A 3 18.47 -4.15 -25.46
CA GLU A 3 18.99 -3.67 -24.16
C GLU A 3 17.98 -3.69 -23.01
N THR A 4 16.66 -3.68 -23.32
CA THR A 4 15.62 -3.58 -22.27
C THR A 4 15.32 -4.89 -21.55
N ARG A 5 15.63 -6.05 -22.12
CA ARG A 5 15.37 -7.36 -21.50
C ARG A 5 16.40 -7.75 -20.44
N ASP A 6 17.66 -7.39 -20.66
CA ASP A 6 18.73 -7.72 -19.71
C ASP A 6 18.67 -6.86 -18.44
N GLN A 7 18.29 -5.58 -18.55
CA GLN A 7 18.12 -4.70 -17.39
C GLN A 7 16.95 -5.07 -16.46
N VAL A 8 15.85 -5.59 -17.01
CA VAL A 8 14.69 -6.04 -16.22
C VAL A 8 14.96 -7.34 -15.47
N GLY A 9 15.73 -8.26 -16.06
CA GLY A 9 16.18 -9.46 -15.38
C GLY A 9 17.09 -9.15 -14.20
N ASP A 10 17.95 -8.16 -14.33
CA ASP A 10 18.90 -7.74 -13.30
C ASP A 10 18.18 -7.08 -12.10
N ALA A 11 17.24 -6.17 -12.31
CA ALA A 11 16.51 -5.49 -11.23
C ALA A 11 15.70 -6.48 -10.36
N ARG A 12 15.07 -7.47 -10.94
CA ARG A 12 14.34 -8.52 -10.21
C ARG A 12 15.25 -9.37 -9.35
N SER A 13 16.36 -9.83 -9.93
CA SER A 13 17.37 -10.62 -9.22
C SER A 13 18.00 -9.83 -8.08
N LEU A 14 18.30 -8.55 -8.31
CA LEU A 14 18.79 -7.64 -7.29
C LEU A 14 17.78 -7.46 -6.15
N LYS A 15 16.48 -7.31 -6.46
CA LYS A 15 15.42 -7.22 -5.44
C LYS A 15 15.34 -8.51 -4.60
N GLU A 16 15.46 -9.67 -5.22
CA GLU A 16 15.46 -10.95 -4.49
C GLU A 16 16.67 -11.07 -3.56
N ALA A 17 17.85 -10.76 -4.03
CA ALA A 17 19.06 -10.73 -3.22
C ALA A 17 18.93 -9.74 -2.04
N PHE A 18 18.35 -8.56 -2.27
CA PHE A 18 18.07 -7.60 -1.20
C PHE A 18 17.08 -8.16 -0.17
N ARG A 19 16.01 -8.84 -0.61
CA ARG A 19 15.03 -9.46 0.31
C ARG A 19 15.64 -10.54 1.16
N GLU A 20 16.48 -11.38 0.57
CA GLU A 20 17.19 -12.46 1.28
C GLU A 20 18.13 -11.88 2.34
N ARG A 21 18.94 -10.89 1.96
CA ARG A 21 19.83 -10.19 2.90
C ARG A 21 19.06 -9.61 4.08
N LEU A 22 17.99 -8.86 3.81
CA LEU A 22 17.18 -8.23 4.87
C LEU A 22 16.50 -9.26 5.77
N ARG A 23 16.06 -10.40 5.23
CA ARG A 23 15.52 -11.50 6.04
C ARG A 23 16.59 -12.13 6.94
N GLY A 24 17.81 -12.28 6.42
CA GLY A 24 18.96 -12.75 7.20
C GLY A 24 19.29 -11.84 8.34
N GLU A 25 19.40 -10.52 8.09
CA GLU A 25 19.67 -9.51 9.09
C GLU A 25 18.58 -9.46 10.19
N VAL A 26 17.31 -9.64 9.83
CA VAL A 26 16.19 -9.71 10.80
C VAL A 26 16.27 -11.01 11.62
N ALA A 27 16.67 -12.13 11.03
CA ALA A 27 16.81 -13.40 11.72
C ALA A 27 18.01 -13.41 12.69
N GLU A 28 19.13 -12.80 12.29
CA GLU A 28 20.33 -12.67 13.13
C GLU A 28 20.15 -11.68 14.31
N ALA A 29 19.35 -10.62 14.10
CA ALA A 29 19.09 -9.63 15.12
C ALA A 29 18.22 -10.14 16.30
N GLY A 30 17.70 -11.37 16.18
CA GLY A 30 16.89 -12.00 17.21
C GLY A 30 15.54 -11.32 17.45
N THR A 31 14.73 -11.89 18.33
CA THR A 31 13.38 -11.44 18.66
C THR A 31 13.29 -10.02 19.26
N GLU A 32 14.39 -9.41 19.67
CA GLU A 32 14.41 -8.03 20.17
C GLU A 32 14.24 -6.97 19.07
N SER A 33 14.51 -7.30 17.81
CA SER A 33 14.41 -6.39 16.67
C SER A 33 13.10 -6.50 15.90
N GLY A 34 12.30 -7.52 16.14
CA GLY A 34 11.08 -7.81 15.38
C GLY A 34 9.89 -6.90 15.70
N GLY A 35 9.99 -6.06 16.71
CA GLY A 35 8.91 -5.17 17.08
C GLY A 35 9.12 -3.75 16.57
N LEU A 36 8.73 -3.46 15.32
CA LEU A 36 8.36 -2.08 15.00
C LEU A 36 7.49 -1.60 16.17
N ARG A 37 7.91 -0.54 16.85
CA ARG A 37 7.09 0.08 17.90
C ARG A 37 5.89 0.76 17.23
N TRP A 38 4.91 -0.04 16.86
CA TRP A 38 3.78 0.36 16.02
C TRP A 38 3.02 1.56 16.57
N GLY A 39 2.98 1.73 17.90
CA GLY A 39 2.45 2.94 18.51
C GLY A 39 3.23 4.20 18.12
N LYS A 40 4.58 4.12 18.08
CA LYS A 40 5.41 5.23 17.62
C LYS A 40 5.23 5.48 16.13
N VAL A 41 5.24 4.42 15.31
CA VAL A 41 4.97 4.51 13.87
C VAL A 41 3.64 5.21 13.61
N ALA A 42 2.57 4.80 14.28
CA ALA A 42 1.26 5.42 14.14
C ALA A 42 1.26 6.91 14.57
N ALA A 43 2.04 7.26 15.58
CA ALA A 43 2.22 8.64 16.01
C ALA A 43 2.98 9.46 14.94
N GLU A 44 4.05 8.90 14.36
CA GLU A 44 4.81 9.59 13.30
C GLU A 44 3.98 9.77 12.02
N ILE A 45 3.19 8.77 11.63
CA ILE A 45 2.23 8.92 10.53
C ILE A 45 1.28 10.09 10.82
N ARG A 46 0.69 10.15 12.02
CA ARG A 46 -0.28 11.19 12.41
C ARG A 46 0.33 12.59 12.45
N LYS A 47 1.63 12.72 12.76
CA LYS A 47 2.37 13.99 12.73
C LYS A 47 2.69 14.47 11.31
N SER A 48 2.79 13.55 10.34
CA SER A 48 3.14 13.91 8.97
C SER A 48 2.11 14.87 8.37
N ASP A 49 2.59 15.83 7.61
CA ASP A 49 1.71 16.79 6.93
C ASP A 49 0.87 16.12 5.84
N PHE A 50 1.34 15.03 5.25
CA PHE A 50 0.55 14.23 4.32
C PHE A 50 -0.68 13.64 5.00
N TYR A 51 -0.51 13.02 6.18
CA TYR A 51 -1.64 12.48 6.93
C TYR A 51 -2.58 13.59 7.42
N ARG A 52 -2.03 14.69 7.94
CA ARG A 52 -2.87 15.80 8.46
C ARG A 52 -3.79 16.39 7.39
N LYS A 53 -3.30 16.50 6.14
CA LYS A 53 -4.04 17.03 5.00
C LYS A 53 -5.01 16.02 4.38
N ALA A 54 -4.76 14.72 4.56
CA ALA A 54 -5.55 13.67 3.97
C ALA A 54 -6.99 13.66 4.48
N ARG A 55 -7.93 13.40 3.59
CA ARG A 55 -9.37 13.21 3.89
C ARG A 55 -9.77 11.75 3.77
N HIS A 56 -9.09 11.00 2.90
CA HIS A 56 -9.37 9.61 2.62
C HIS A 56 -8.07 8.81 2.53
N VAL A 57 -7.90 7.85 3.42
CA VAL A 57 -6.67 7.08 3.55
C VAL A 57 -6.87 5.60 3.19
N LEU A 58 -5.92 5.03 2.45
CA LEU A 58 -5.79 3.58 2.30
C LEU A 58 -4.79 3.09 3.36
N VAL A 59 -5.19 2.08 4.13
CA VAL A 59 -4.34 1.47 5.18
C VAL A 59 -4.37 -0.06 5.05
N PRO A 60 -3.23 -0.77 5.19
CA PRO A 60 -3.21 -2.22 5.15
C PRO A 60 -4.10 -2.90 6.19
N PRO A 61 -4.60 -4.14 5.91
CA PRO A 61 -5.46 -4.89 6.83
C PRO A 61 -4.68 -5.53 7.99
N SER A 62 -3.34 -5.63 7.90
CA SER A 62 -2.51 -6.33 8.89
C SER A 62 -2.68 -5.76 10.30
N GLY A 63 -2.56 -6.65 11.30
CA GLY A 63 -2.74 -6.31 12.72
C GLY A 63 -1.91 -5.12 13.19
N PRO A 64 -0.61 -5.04 12.83
CA PRO A 64 0.25 -3.91 13.15
C PRO A 64 -0.33 -2.53 12.80
N PHE A 65 -1.07 -2.41 11.70
CA PHE A 65 -1.70 -1.15 11.30
C PHE A 65 -3.01 -0.80 12.04
N PHE A 66 -3.42 -1.60 13.02
CA PHE A 66 -4.62 -1.32 13.81
C PHE A 66 -4.66 0.12 14.35
N GLN A 67 -3.56 0.58 14.99
CA GLN A 67 -3.52 1.92 15.57
C GLN A 67 -3.62 3.02 14.49
N VAL A 68 -3.06 2.78 13.31
CA VAL A 68 -3.16 3.72 12.18
C VAL A 68 -4.61 3.82 11.68
N ARG A 69 -5.30 2.69 11.55
CA ARG A 69 -6.71 2.65 11.18
C ARG A 69 -7.59 3.33 12.23
N LEU A 70 -7.33 3.06 13.52
CA LEU A 70 -8.05 3.70 14.62
C LEU A 70 -7.87 5.22 14.60
N ASN A 71 -6.63 5.69 14.45
CA ASN A 71 -6.34 7.12 14.33
C ASN A 71 -7.10 7.75 13.15
N ALA A 72 -7.12 7.10 11.99
CA ALA A 72 -7.84 7.60 10.82
C ALA A 72 -9.34 7.79 11.09
N LEU A 73 -9.98 6.79 11.71
CA LEU A 73 -11.40 6.87 12.07
C LEU A 73 -11.68 7.93 13.15
N MET A 74 -10.82 8.03 14.17
CA MET A 74 -10.93 9.04 15.22
C MET A 74 -10.74 10.47 14.67
N ASP A 75 -9.84 10.64 13.71
CA ASP A 75 -9.58 11.91 13.02
C ASP A 75 -10.59 12.21 11.91
N ARG A 76 -11.72 11.45 11.87
CA ARG A 76 -12.80 11.61 10.90
C ARG A 76 -12.37 11.49 9.43
N LYS A 77 -11.27 10.79 9.17
CA LYS A 77 -10.84 10.48 7.80
C LYS A 77 -11.58 9.26 7.29
N ARG A 78 -12.02 9.29 6.04
CA ARG A 78 -12.49 8.08 5.38
C ARG A 78 -11.35 7.07 5.28
N LEU A 79 -11.67 5.81 5.48
CA LEU A 79 -10.70 4.73 5.51
C LEU A 79 -11.10 3.67 4.48
N THR A 80 -10.16 3.31 3.63
CA THR A 80 -10.27 2.14 2.75
C THR A 80 -9.22 1.11 3.16
N VAL A 81 -9.63 -0.13 3.23
CA VAL A 81 -8.76 -1.25 3.62
C VAL A 81 -8.89 -2.34 2.56
N PRO A 82 -7.79 -2.78 1.93
CA PRO A 82 -7.83 -3.91 1.04
C PRO A 82 -8.18 -5.18 1.81
N SER A 83 -8.95 -6.09 1.20
CA SER A 83 -9.20 -7.41 1.78
C SER A 83 -7.90 -8.22 1.85
N PRO A 84 -7.79 -9.19 2.77
CA PRO A 84 -6.61 -10.05 2.85
C PRO A 84 -6.30 -10.71 1.49
N GLY A 85 -5.05 -10.57 1.03
CA GLY A 85 -4.63 -11.06 -0.28
C GLY A 85 -5.34 -10.37 -1.46
N MET A 86 -6.11 -9.31 -1.22
CA MET A 86 -6.92 -8.57 -2.20
C MET A 86 -7.97 -9.43 -2.95
N GLN A 87 -8.42 -10.53 -2.36
CA GLN A 87 -9.34 -11.45 -3.03
C GLN A 87 -10.73 -10.84 -3.23
N SER A 88 -11.28 -10.18 -2.21
CA SER A 88 -12.62 -9.57 -2.21
C SER A 88 -12.58 -8.05 -2.39
N GLY A 89 -11.50 -7.51 -2.98
CA GLY A 89 -11.37 -6.07 -3.23
C GLY A 89 -11.10 -5.24 -1.98
N PHE A 90 -11.95 -4.25 -1.72
CA PHE A 90 -11.74 -3.25 -0.67
C PHE A 90 -12.97 -3.13 0.23
N GLN A 91 -12.72 -2.78 1.48
CA GLN A 91 -13.74 -2.35 2.44
C GLN A 91 -13.59 -0.85 2.68
N HIS A 92 -14.71 -0.16 2.75
CA HIS A 92 -14.77 1.29 2.98
C HIS A 92 -15.45 1.59 4.32
N PHE A 93 -14.87 2.53 5.06
CA PHE A 93 -15.34 3.00 6.36
C PHE A 93 -15.52 4.51 6.32
N ASP A 94 -16.76 4.99 6.46
CA ASP A 94 -17.08 6.40 6.58
C ASP A 94 -17.37 6.73 8.06
N PRO A 95 -16.44 7.36 8.79
CA PRO A 95 -16.59 7.63 10.22
C PRO A 95 -17.77 8.55 10.55
N ASN A 96 -18.31 9.27 9.57
CA ASN A 96 -19.50 10.12 9.78
C ASN A 96 -20.80 9.29 9.84
N ARG A 97 -20.75 8.03 9.41
CA ARG A 97 -21.88 7.10 9.43
C ARG A 97 -21.73 6.01 10.48
N MET A 98 -20.73 6.13 11.38
CA MET A 98 -20.37 5.12 12.36
C MET A 98 -20.51 5.67 13.77
N ALA A 99 -20.97 4.84 14.69
CA ALA A 99 -21.02 5.21 16.09
C ALA A 99 -19.61 5.21 16.69
N GLN A 100 -19.30 6.19 17.53
CA GLN A 100 -17.98 6.33 18.14
C GLN A 100 -17.55 5.11 18.96
N ARG A 101 -18.51 4.43 19.60
CA ARG A 101 -18.30 3.20 20.36
C ARG A 101 -17.76 2.03 19.51
N ASP A 102 -18.05 2.03 18.21
CA ASP A 102 -17.71 0.92 17.30
C ASP A 102 -16.34 1.08 16.63
N LEU A 103 -15.71 2.26 16.73
CA LEU A 103 -14.48 2.59 16.01
C LEU A 103 -13.32 1.62 16.30
N ILE A 104 -13.24 1.08 17.52
CA ILE A 104 -12.19 0.13 17.88
C ILE A 104 -12.38 -1.20 17.15
N ASP A 105 -13.60 -1.72 17.11
CA ASP A 105 -13.90 -3.00 16.45
C ASP A 105 -13.83 -2.87 14.92
N LEU A 106 -14.23 -1.73 14.39
CA LEU A 106 -14.04 -1.39 12.97
C LEU A 106 -12.55 -1.30 12.62
N ALA A 107 -11.74 -0.61 13.42
CA ALA A 107 -10.30 -0.51 13.23
C ALA A 107 -9.59 -1.87 13.35
N ARG A 108 -10.12 -2.79 14.17
CA ARG A 108 -9.66 -4.18 14.29
C ARG A 108 -10.16 -5.07 13.17
N LEU A 109 -11.03 -4.57 12.30
CA LEU A 109 -11.70 -5.32 11.24
C LEU A 109 -12.53 -6.51 11.77
N ARG A 110 -13.02 -6.39 13.02
CA ARG A 110 -13.95 -7.37 13.62
C ARG A 110 -15.36 -7.20 13.08
N GLN A 111 -15.71 -5.97 12.73
CA GLN A 111 -16.94 -5.64 12.03
C GLN A 111 -16.57 -5.25 10.58
N PRO A 112 -17.30 -5.76 9.59
CA PRO A 112 -17.04 -5.39 8.21
C PRO A 112 -17.41 -3.92 7.98
N GLY A 113 -16.57 -3.24 7.22
CA GLY A 113 -16.96 -1.97 6.57
C GLY A 113 -17.97 -2.22 5.46
N THR A 114 -18.35 -1.19 4.75
CA THR A 114 -19.09 -1.35 3.51
C THR A 114 -18.21 -2.09 2.51
N VAL A 115 -18.58 -3.34 2.20
CA VAL A 115 -17.91 -4.12 1.16
C VAL A 115 -18.24 -3.48 -0.18
N LEU A 116 -17.21 -3.09 -0.92
CA LEU A 116 -17.38 -2.51 -2.24
C LEU A 116 -17.62 -3.64 -3.23
N THR A 117 -18.82 -3.67 -3.79
CA THR A 117 -19.28 -4.67 -4.77
C THR A 117 -18.96 -4.22 -6.20
N ARG A 118 -19.24 -5.07 -7.18
CA ARG A 118 -19.14 -4.72 -8.61
C ARG A 118 -19.88 -3.44 -9.00
N ALA A 119 -21.04 -3.19 -8.42
CA ALA A 119 -21.79 -1.96 -8.63
C ALA A 119 -20.99 -0.73 -8.15
N SER A 120 -20.29 -0.85 -7.01
CA SER A 120 -19.44 0.19 -6.50
C SER A 120 -18.22 0.47 -7.38
N TYR A 121 -17.66 -0.57 -8.04
CA TYR A 121 -16.48 -0.40 -8.91
C TYR A 121 -16.74 0.46 -10.15
N SER A 122 -17.99 0.61 -10.55
CA SER A 122 -18.41 1.49 -11.64
C SER A 122 -18.73 2.93 -11.18
N SER A 123 -18.72 3.18 -9.87
CA SER A 123 -19.05 4.49 -9.31
C SER A 123 -17.79 5.26 -8.91
N THR A 124 -17.90 6.57 -8.86
CA THR A 124 -16.85 7.45 -8.34
C THR A 124 -16.78 7.35 -6.82
N LEU A 125 -15.59 7.24 -6.27
CA LEU A 125 -15.35 7.29 -4.84
C LEU A 125 -15.11 8.75 -4.40
N GLU A 126 -16.01 9.29 -3.56
CA GLU A 126 -15.94 10.68 -3.12
C GLU A 126 -15.79 10.82 -1.59
N PRO A 127 -14.77 11.52 -1.11
CA PRO A 127 -13.59 12.00 -1.86
C PRO A 127 -12.73 10.83 -2.33
N PRO A 128 -11.93 10.98 -3.41
CA PRO A 128 -10.97 9.96 -3.82
C PRO A 128 -9.92 9.75 -2.73
N ILE A 129 -9.21 8.62 -2.78
CA ILE A 129 -8.12 8.32 -1.86
C ILE A 129 -6.96 9.25 -2.16
N ASP A 130 -6.58 10.08 -1.20
CA ASP A 130 -5.53 11.09 -1.29
C ASP A 130 -4.25 10.72 -0.53
N LEU A 131 -4.30 9.66 0.31
CA LEU A 131 -3.15 9.10 0.99
C LEU A 131 -3.18 7.57 1.00
N VAL A 132 -2.09 6.97 0.56
CA VAL A 132 -1.85 5.53 0.66
C VAL A 132 -0.75 5.29 1.70
N ILE A 133 -1.02 4.42 2.66
CA ILE A 133 -0.04 3.96 3.65
C ILE A 133 0.28 2.51 3.33
N GLY A 134 1.56 2.18 3.22
CA GLY A 134 2.04 0.84 2.92
C GLY A 134 3.17 0.42 3.86
N GLU A 135 3.51 -0.87 3.83
CA GLU A 135 4.65 -1.44 4.52
C GLU A 135 5.67 -1.91 3.49
N ALA A 136 6.94 -1.67 3.79
CA ALA A 136 8.05 -2.18 2.98
C ALA A 136 9.14 -2.77 3.89
N LEU A 137 9.93 -3.69 3.35
CA LEU A 137 11.11 -4.24 4.04
C LEU A 137 12.21 -3.19 4.13
N CYS A 138 12.41 -2.41 3.07
CA CYS A 138 13.27 -1.23 3.10
C CYS A 138 12.75 -0.14 2.16
N GLY A 139 13.25 1.08 2.40
CA GLY A 139 12.99 2.26 1.57
C GLY A 139 14.23 3.10 1.37
N ALA A 140 14.31 3.76 0.25
CA ALA A 140 15.42 4.64 -0.13
C ALA A 140 15.03 6.13 -0.08
N GLU A 141 16.03 6.98 0.00
CA GLU A 141 15.82 8.44 0.06
C GLU A 141 15.16 9.00 -1.20
N ASP A 142 15.33 8.32 -2.34
CA ASP A 142 14.65 8.64 -3.61
C ASP A 142 13.19 8.14 -3.69
N GLY A 143 12.71 7.51 -2.63
CA GLY A 143 11.36 6.93 -2.55
C GLY A 143 11.26 5.49 -3.03
N GLY A 144 12.34 4.89 -3.53
CA GLY A 144 12.37 3.49 -3.93
C GLY A 144 12.01 2.56 -2.76
N LEU A 145 11.26 1.49 -3.03
CA LEU A 145 10.78 0.55 -2.02
C LEU A 145 11.10 -0.89 -2.41
N ILE A 146 11.38 -1.72 -1.40
CA ILE A 146 11.37 -3.17 -1.54
C ILE A 146 10.36 -3.75 -0.55
N GLY A 147 9.28 -4.30 -1.09
CA GLY A 147 8.26 -5.02 -0.33
C GLY A 147 8.60 -6.51 -0.15
N ASP A 148 7.66 -7.25 0.46
CA ASP A 148 7.77 -8.68 0.76
C ASP A 148 7.76 -9.61 -0.48
N GLY A 149 7.65 -9.04 -1.68
CA GLY A 149 7.60 -9.76 -2.96
C GLY A 149 6.19 -10.10 -3.44
N LYS A 150 5.16 -9.83 -2.66
CA LYS A 150 3.76 -10.08 -3.07
C LYS A 150 3.16 -8.95 -3.92
N GLY A 151 3.80 -7.77 -3.95
CA GLY A 151 3.36 -6.60 -4.72
C GLY A 151 1.98 -6.09 -4.31
N HIS A 152 1.63 -6.17 -3.03
CA HIS A 152 0.30 -5.75 -2.56
C HIS A 152 0.13 -4.24 -2.66
N LEU A 153 1.16 -3.46 -2.34
CA LEU A 153 1.11 -2.00 -2.41
C LEU A 153 0.96 -1.53 -3.85
N ASP A 154 1.84 -2.01 -4.73
CA ASP A 154 1.85 -1.65 -6.16
C ASP A 154 0.53 -2.00 -6.82
N LEU A 155 0.04 -3.22 -6.59
CA LEU A 155 -1.22 -3.69 -7.16
C LEU A 155 -2.42 -2.91 -6.60
N SER A 156 -2.44 -2.60 -5.30
CA SER A 156 -3.50 -1.76 -4.72
C SER A 156 -3.56 -0.41 -5.39
N CYS A 157 -2.42 0.27 -5.54
CA CYS A 157 -2.34 1.56 -6.19
C CYS A 157 -2.77 1.50 -7.66
N ALA A 158 -2.32 0.48 -8.41
CA ALA A 158 -2.69 0.29 -9.81
C ALA A 158 -4.20 0.03 -9.99
N ILE A 159 -4.80 -0.80 -9.14
CA ILE A 159 -6.25 -1.06 -9.15
C ILE A 159 -7.02 0.22 -8.83
N LEU A 160 -6.65 0.94 -7.77
CA LEU A 160 -7.35 2.17 -7.36
C LEU A 160 -7.26 3.25 -8.45
N ARG A 161 -6.13 3.33 -9.14
CA ARG A 161 -5.98 4.20 -10.31
C ARG A 161 -6.93 3.76 -11.44
N ALA A 162 -6.96 2.47 -11.78
CA ALA A 162 -7.80 1.94 -12.84
C ALA A 162 -9.31 2.12 -12.58
N LEU A 163 -9.71 2.15 -11.29
CA LEU A 163 -11.08 2.46 -10.86
C LEU A 163 -11.38 3.98 -10.81
N GLY A 164 -10.38 4.84 -10.97
CA GLY A 164 -10.53 6.28 -10.76
C GLY A 164 -10.74 6.68 -9.29
N TRP A 165 -10.37 5.82 -8.35
CA TRP A 165 -10.53 6.02 -6.92
C TRP A 165 -9.32 6.63 -6.22
N LEU A 166 -8.17 6.65 -6.91
CA LEU A 166 -6.95 7.29 -6.42
C LEU A 166 -6.88 8.71 -6.95
N ASP A 167 -6.71 9.70 -6.07
CA ASP A 167 -6.45 11.08 -6.46
C ASP A 167 -5.15 11.15 -7.28
N GLY A 168 -5.12 11.92 -8.35
CA GLY A 168 -3.91 12.11 -9.16
C GLY A 168 -2.75 12.79 -8.40
N ARG A 169 -3.04 13.37 -7.22
CA ARG A 169 -2.07 13.97 -6.30
C ARG A 169 -1.90 13.14 -5.03
N ALA A 170 -2.42 11.91 -5.01
CA ALA A 170 -2.32 11.03 -3.85
C ALA A 170 -0.86 10.86 -3.43
N ARG A 171 -0.64 10.88 -2.12
CA ARG A 171 0.68 10.65 -1.54
C ARG A 171 0.80 9.21 -1.05
N ILE A 172 2.00 8.68 -1.11
CA ILE A 172 2.33 7.34 -0.63
C ILE A 172 3.31 7.47 0.52
N LEU A 173 2.94 6.98 1.70
CA LEU A 173 3.80 6.83 2.86
C LEU A 173 4.16 5.36 3.03
N ALA A 174 5.44 5.04 3.07
CA ALA A 174 5.91 3.70 3.35
C ALA A 174 6.46 3.59 4.77
N VAL A 175 6.00 2.59 5.50
CA VAL A 175 6.52 2.24 6.83
C VAL A 175 7.64 1.23 6.66
N VAL A 176 8.79 1.53 7.21
CA VAL A 176 9.97 0.65 7.21
C VAL A 176 10.60 0.55 8.60
N GLY A 177 11.39 -0.49 8.83
CA GLY A 177 12.19 -0.61 10.03
C GLY A 177 13.23 0.51 10.16
N LYS A 178 13.67 0.79 11.38
CA LYS A 178 14.69 1.83 11.64
C LYS A 178 15.97 1.63 10.82
N ARG A 179 16.44 0.39 10.72
CA ARG A 179 17.68 0.02 9.98
C ARG A 179 17.44 -0.30 8.52
N SER A 180 16.22 -0.12 8.06
CA SER A 180 15.79 -0.48 6.69
C SER A 180 15.69 0.74 5.76
N VAL A 181 16.30 1.86 6.15
CA VAL A 181 16.52 2.99 5.25
C VAL A 181 17.87 2.79 4.58
N VAL A 182 17.88 2.77 3.26
CA VAL A 182 19.07 2.48 2.44
C VAL A 182 19.28 3.60 1.41
N PRO A 183 20.50 3.81 0.92
CA PRO A 183 20.76 4.83 -0.10
C PRO A 183 20.02 4.57 -1.41
N PHE A 184 19.83 3.32 -1.78
CA PHE A 184 19.24 2.91 -3.04
C PHE A 184 18.44 1.61 -2.92
N CYS A 185 17.29 1.56 -3.58
CA CYS A 185 16.49 0.35 -3.80
C CYS A 185 16.36 0.08 -5.30
N PRO A 186 16.70 -1.12 -5.79
CA PRO A 186 16.44 -1.48 -7.19
C PRO A 186 14.93 -1.42 -7.47
N GLN A 187 14.56 -0.82 -8.60
CA GLN A 187 13.17 -0.59 -8.97
C GLN A 187 12.85 -1.22 -10.31
N GLU A 188 11.65 -1.74 -10.43
CA GLU A 188 11.05 -2.13 -11.71
C GLU A 188 10.02 -1.08 -12.15
N ASP A 189 9.65 -1.08 -13.42
CA ASP A 189 8.73 -0.09 -13.99
C ASP A 189 7.36 -0.01 -13.32
N HIS A 190 6.91 -1.08 -12.67
CA HIS A 190 5.61 -1.15 -12.00
C HIS A 190 5.66 -0.78 -10.51
N ASP A 191 6.84 -0.59 -9.96
CA ASP A 191 6.94 -0.24 -8.55
C ASP A 191 6.45 1.18 -8.30
N VAL A 192 5.73 1.33 -7.21
CA VAL A 192 5.39 2.66 -6.71
C VAL A 192 6.55 3.21 -5.90
N LYS A 193 6.75 4.52 -6.00
CA LYS A 193 7.68 5.25 -5.13
C LYS A 193 6.94 5.91 -3.98
N ALA A 194 7.54 5.88 -2.79
CA ALA A 194 7.03 6.60 -1.65
C ALA A 194 7.35 8.09 -1.73
N HIS A 195 6.42 8.92 -1.32
CA HIS A 195 6.60 10.36 -1.12
C HIS A 195 7.15 10.68 0.27
N GLY A 196 7.16 9.70 1.15
CA GLY A 196 7.75 9.79 2.47
C GLY A 196 7.94 8.42 3.11
N ILE A 197 8.97 8.33 3.92
CA ILE A 197 9.35 7.12 4.67
C ILE A 197 9.07 7.37 6.14
N ILE A 198 8.38 6.43 6.77
CA ILE A 198 8.07 6.42 8.20
C ILE A 198 8.90 5.35 8.89
N THR A 199 9.56 5.73 9.97
CA THR A 199 10.26 4.82 10.89
C THR A 199 9.75 5.03 12.31
N PRO A 200 10.10 4.18 13.28
CA PRO A 200 9.77 4.43 14.69
C PRO A 200 10.42 5.68 15.28
N ASP A 201 11.45 6.21 14.65
CA ASP A 201 12.22 7.37 15.16
C ASP A 201 11.84 8.68 14.49
N GLY A 202 11.01 8.64 13.45
CA GLY A 202 10.57 9.82 12.72
C GLY A 202 10.16 9.52 11.30
N TRP A 203 9.86 10.57 10.55
CA TRP A 203 9.55 10.47 9.15
C TRP A 203 10.30 11.54 8.35
N PHE A 204 10.51 11.29 7.07
CA PHE A 204 11.10 12.25 6.15
C PHE A 204 10.43 12.17 4.78
N ARG A 205 10.47 13.26 4.06
CA ARG A 205 10.07 13.31 2.65
C ARG A 205 11.17 12.71 1.79
N THR A 206 10.76 11.97 0.77
CA THR A 206 11.65 11.54 -0.28
C THR A 206 11.82 12.65 -1.33
N GLY A 207 12.84 12.55 -2.18
CA GLY A 207 13.08 13.53 -3.24
C GLY A 207 12.04 13.51 -4.38
N GLU A 208 11.15 12.54 -4.39
CA GLU A 208 10.17 12.35 -5.46
C GLU A 208 8.86 13.06 -5.15
N ASP A 209 8.61 14.21 -5.78
CA ASP A 209 7.36 14.97 -5.59
C ASP A 209 6.17 14.39 -6.36
N ARG A 210 6.39 13.63 -7.42
CA ARG A 210 5.36 13.08 -8.30
C ARG A 210 5.76 11.73 -8.86
N ALA A 211 5.79 10.70 -8.04
CA ALA A 211 5.88 9.35 -8.55
C ALA A 211 4.50 8.94 -9.12
N PRO A 212 4.34 8.82 -10.45
CA PRO A 212 3.07 8.42 -11.02
C PRO A 212 2.81 6.97 -10.64
N VAL A 213 1.63 6.72 -10.08
CA VAL A 213 1.14 5.36 -9.92
C VAL A 213 1.03 4.73 -11.32
N LYS A 214 1.63 3.57 -11.49
CA LYS A 214 1.64 2.87 -12.79
C LYS A 214 0.30 2.19 -13.05
N GLU A 215 0.06 1.85 -14.32
CA GLU A 215 -1.09 1.05 -14.72
C GLU A 215 -0.90 -0.41 -14.35
N ILE A 216 -1.99 -1.19 -14.38
CA ILE A 216 -1.93 -2.64 -14.13
C ILE A 216 -1.11 -3.28 -15.25
N GLN A 217 0.00 -3.90 -14.89
CA GLN A 217 0.82 -4.69 -15.83
C GLN A 217 0.28 -6.12 -15.88
N TRP A 218 -0.71 -6.32 -16.73
CA TRP A 218 -1.46 -7.57 -16.85
C TRP A 218 -0.58 -8.78 -17.18
N GLU A 219 0.46 -8.57 -17.97
CA GLU A 219 1.44 -9.59 -18.38
C GLU A 219 2.28 -10.12 -17.23
N LYS A 220 2.41 -9.34 -16.14
CA LYS A 220 3.12 -9.77 -14.91
C LYS A 220 2.19 -10.46 -13.91
N LEU A 221 0.88 -10.43 -14.14
CA LEU A 221 -0.10 -11.07 -13.28
C LEU A 221 -0.41 -12.49 -13.76
N GLY A 222 -0.20 -13.48 -12.90
CA GLY A 222 -0.61 -14.85 -13.19
C GLY A 222 -2.14 -14.96 -13.29
N LEU A 223 -2.63 -15.77 -14.24
CA LEU A 223 -4.07 -16.00 -14.49
C LEU A 223 -4.83 -16.37 -13.20
N ARG A 224 -4.24 -17.21 -12.35
CA ARG A 224 -4.82 -17.60 -11.07
C ARG A 224 -5.06 -16.40 -10.15
N ARG A 225 -4.15 -15.40 -10.15
CA ARG A 225 -4.28 -14.18 -9.35
C ARG A 225 -5.41 -13.31 -9.88
N ILE A 226 -5.51 -13.16 -11.20
CA ILE A 226 -6.57 -12.38 -11.86
C ILE A 226 -7.94 -13.01 -11.55
N ARG A 227 -8.09 -14.31 -11.75
CA ARG A 227 -9.37 -15.03 -11.54
C ARG A 227 -9.82 -15.03 -10.07
N ARG A 228 -8.88 -14.99 -9.12
CA ARG A 228 -9.19 -14.96 -7.67
C ARG A 228 -9.42 -13.56 -7.12
N ASN A 229 -9.05 -12.54 -7.84
CA ASN A 229 -9.25 -11.16 -7.42
C ASN A 229 -10.46 -10.57 -8.14
N GLU A 230 -11.53 -10.37 -7.40
CA GLU A 230 -12.81 -9.91 -7.95
C GLU A 230 -12.69 -8.57 -8.69
N VAL A 231 -11.87 -7.65 -8.17
CA VAL A 231 -11.70 -6.32 -8.75
C VAL A 231 -10.88 -6.38 -10.04
N LEU A 232 -9.79 -7.17 -10.04
CA LEU A 232 -8.99 -7.38 -11.26
C LEU A 232 -9.85 -8.01 -12.37
N PHE A 233 -10.65 -9.00 -12.02
CA PHE A 233 -11.56 -9.65 -12.96
C PHE A 233 -12.59 -8.66 -13.51
N PHE A 234 -13.15 -7.79 -12.67
CA PHE A 234 -14.06 -6.72 -13.08
C PHE A 234 -13.40 -5.75 -14.05
N ILE A 235 -12.20 -5.22 -13.71
CA ILE A 235 -11.47 -4.27 -14.56
C ILE A 235 -11.14 -4.92 -15.91
N ALA A 236 -10.63 -6.15 -15.89
CA ALA A 236 -10.31 -6.88 -17.10
C ALA A 236 -11.53 -7.07 -18.03
N SER A 237 -12.68 -7.43 -17.46
CA SER A 237 -13.93 -7.58 -18.20
C SER A 237 -14.41 -6.25 -18.77
N ARG A 238 -14.33 -5.16 -17.99
CA ARG A 238 -14.67 -3.81 -18.43
C ARG A 238 -13.79 -3.36 -19.62
N ASP A 239 -12.51 -3.68 -19.56
CA ASP A 239 -11.52 -3.28 -20.56
C ASP A 239 -11.48 -4.25 -21.77
N GLY A 240 -12.43 -5.20 -21.87
CA GLY A 240 -12.54 -6.16 -22.99
C GLY A 240 -11.41 -7.20 -23.03
N ARG A 241 -10.72 -7.42 -21.91
CA ARG A 241 -9.64 -8.42 -21.82
C ARG A 241 -10.23 -9.80 -21.58
N SER A 242 -9.95 -10.73 -22.47
CA SER A 242 -10.25 -12.15 -22.27
C SER A 242 -9.02 -12.89 -21.78
N PHE A 243 -9.21 -13.74 -20.78
CA PHE A 243 -8.17 -14.64 -20.27
C PHE A 243 -8.62 -16.08 -20.53
N PRO A 244 -7.83 -16.85 -21.23
CA PRO A 244 -8.12 -18.25 -21.53
C PRO A 244 -8.29 -19.13 -20.30
#